data_1f6a0b427d0c73819e97715e1c1425c1
#
_entry.id   1f6a0b427d0c73819e97715e1c1425c1
#
_cell.length_a   1.000
_cell.length_b   1.000
_cell.length_c   1.000
_cell.angle_alpha   90.00
_cell.angle_beta   90.00
_cell.angle_gamma   90.00
#
_symmetry.space_group_name_H-M   'P 1'
#
loop_
_entity.id
_entity.type
_entity.pdbx_description
1 polymer ?
#
loop_
_entity_poly.entity_id
_entity_poly.type
_entity_poly.pdbx_seq_one_letter_code
_entity_poly.pdbx_strand_id
1 'polypeptide(L)'
;MIFAVSFFLNAATNFAFGLALSAILGPAEFGRYSTVQLASITLAGGMLDWLRYSSLRFSGEEGGRVAIASSLEAAYFALMLAAYGLVGLSVAFGWTFGLGAPLLSLIPLLGVAAHRVDFLGAKFRARDEGVAFAGVYALRQVFCFTAVLAAAWETRDAKVTVGVLAAANLIPALLFSRRGRVQGATLAAASLERLRIFFVYAKPIVVSLVVYQIIGLINRHIALQHLGAVATGQFSLAADLGQRLFGAANSLPELILFQYVLKLDRAEGRKAAERQQARNISLALGFLAPMAAGYAVMAPTFEALIAPAAYRGEFASLSAELAPGYFALFAIISAISPIFQLHGGTWQLTAASLTALAVELILVGATPLSASVDGLAIANSLSLGAAMIATAALAWRASPVRPRALDLIVIAGATALMAAAVRPLNALPSHAGAAVLALGLGGVIVGGAYLAFDVGGVRAFLAAAWRRRRGEILSVAA
;
A
#
# COMPACT_ATOMS: atom_id res chain seq x y z
N MET A 1 -9.03 13.57 14.05
CA MET A 1 -10.25 12.98 13.47
C MET A 1 -10.33 13.19 11.96
N ILE A 2 -10.18 14.42 11.43
CA ILE A 2 -10.27 14.74 9.98
C ILE A 2 -9.32 13.87 9.12
N PHE A 3 -8.06 13.73 9.50
CA PHE A 3 -7.09 12.91 8.75
C PHE A 3 -7.52 11.44 8.61
N ALA A 4 -8.01 10.82 9.67
CA ALA A 4 -8.46 9.43 9.64
C ALA A 4 -9.69 9.25 8.75
N VAL A 5 -10.70 10.13 8.90
CA VAL A 5 -11.91 10.11 8.06
C VAL A 5 -11.54 10.31 6.58
N SER A 6 -10.70 11.31 6.27
CA SER A 6 -10.23 11.57 4.91
C SER A 6 -9.47 10.38 4.33
N PHE A 7 -8.68 9.68 5.14
CA PHE A 7 -7.94 8.50 4.71
C PHE A 7 -8.88 7.35 4.32
N PHE A 8 -9.85 7.01 5.17
CA PHE A 8 -10.82 5.94 4.87
C PHE A 8 -11.71 6.26 3.68
N LEU A 9 -12.18 7.51 3.60
CA LEU A 9 -12.98 7.95 2.46
C LEU A 9 -12.16 7.86 1.16
N ASN A 10 -10.90 8.29 1.19
CA ASN A 10 -10.00 8.18 0.04
C ASN A 10 -9.73 6.71 -0.35
N ALA A 11 -9.57 5.80 0.62
CA ALA A 11 -9.38 4.38 0.35
C ALA A 11 -10.63 3.75 -0.30
N ALA A 12 -11.81 4.02 0.25
CA ALA A 12 -13.08 3.51 -0.27
C ALA A 12 -13.38 4.06 -1.68
N THR A 13 -13.16 5.36 -1.89
CA THR A 13 -13.35 6.00 -3.20
C THR A 13 -12.35 5.49 -4.24
N ASN A 14 -11.09 5.28 -3.88
CA ASN A 14 -10.10 4.68 -4.77
C ASN A 14 -10.46 3.24 -5.16
N PHE A 15 -11.02 2.47 -4.23
CA PHE A 15 -11.49 1.11 -4.52
C PHE A 15 -12.65 1.13 -5.52
N ALA A 16 -13.69 1.94 -5.25
CA ALA A 16 -14.84 2.11 -6.14
C ALA A 16 -14.45 2.65 -7.53
N PHE A 17 -13.52 3.62 -7.56
CA PHE A 17 -12.97 4.15 -8.82
C PHE A 17 -12.28 3.07 -9.64
N GLY A 18 -11.45 2.22 -9.03
CA GLY A 18 -10.76 1.13 -9.71
C GLY A 18 -11.73 0.12 -10.32
N LEU A 19 -12.80 -0.25 -9.60
CA LEU A 19 -13.86 -1.14 -10.10
C LEU A 19 -14.64 -0.51 -11.27
N ALA A 20 -15.08 0.73 -11.10
CA ALA A 20 -15.81 1.42 -12.17
C ALA A 20 -14.97 1.54 -13.45
N LEU A 21 -13.69 1.90 -13.28
CA LEU A 21 -12.78 2.07 -14.40
C LEU A 21 -12.50 0.75 -15.12
N SER A 22 -12.29 -0.36 -14.38
CA SER A 22 -12.09 -1.68 -14.97
C SER A 22 -13.32 -2.17 -15.74
N ALA A 23 -14.53 -1.89 -15.22
CA ALA A 23 -15.78 -2.22 -15.90
C ALA A 23 -15.97 -1.45 -17.22
N ILE A 24 -15.55 -0.17 -17.25
CA ILE A 24 -15.69 0.70 -18.42
C ILE A 24 -14.65 0.35 -19.50
N LEU A 25 -13.38 0.22 -19.14
CA LEU A 25 -12.29 -0.03 -20.08
C LEU A 25 -12.25 -1.46 -20.59
N GLY A 26 -12.75 -2.42 -19.80
CA GLY A 26 -12.56 -3.85 -20.08
C GLY A 26 -11.11 -4.31 -19.86
N PRO A 27 -10.85 -5.64 -19.92
CA PRO A 27 -9.57 -6.19 -19.48
C PRO A 27 -8.35 -5.66 -20.25
N ALA A 28 -8.42 -5.57 -21.58
CA ALA A 28 -7.26 -5.19 -22.39
C ALA A 28 -6.79 -3.75 -22.13
N GLU A 29 -7.71 -2.78 -22.16
CA GLU A 29 -7.34 -1.37 -21.93
C GLU A 29 -7.07 -1.09 -20.44
N PHE A 30 -7.77 -1.78 -19.54
CA PHE A 30 -7.46 -1.70 -18.11
C PHE A 30 -6.07 -2.27 -17.79
N GLY A 31 -5.65 -3.35 -18.46
CA GLY A 31 -4.30 -3.92 -18.33
C GLY A 31 -3.21 -2.91 -18.71
N ARG A 32 -3.38 -2.21 -19.85
CA ARG A 32 -2.48 -1.14 -20.29
C ARG A 32 -2.49 0.05 -19.30
N TYR A 33 -3.67 0.51 -18.92
CA TYR A 33 -3.85 1.58 -17.93
C TYR A 33 -3.16 1.26 -16.61
N SER A 34 -3.43 0.09 -16.05
CA SER A 34 -2.89 -0.33 -14.76
C SER A 34 -1.36 -0.51 -14.78
N THR A 35 -0.82 -1.01 -15.89
CA THR A 35 0.65 -1.11 -16.08
C THR A 35 1.29 0.28 -16.10
N VAL A 36 0.72 1.23 -16.84
CA VAL A 36 1.21 2.63 -16.86
C VAL A 36 1.08 3.27 -15.49
N GLN A 37 -0.04 3.05 -14.80
CA GLN A 37 -0.25 3.59 -13.45
C GLN A 37 0.79 3.05 -12.47
N LEU A 38 1.04 1.74 -12.47
CA LEU A 38 2.05 1.15 -11.57
C LEU A 38 3.46 1.62 -11.95
N ALA A 39 3.80 1.67 -13.24
CA ALA A 39 5.08 2.22 -13.70
C ALA A 39 5.29 3.68 -13.28
N SER A 40 4.21 4.49 -13.34
CA SER A 40 4.20 5.88 -12.88
C SER A 40 4.46 6.00 -11.38
N ILE A 41 3.79 5.15 -10.58
CA ILE A 41 3.98 5.10 -9.12
C ILE A 41 5.39 4.61 -8.79
N THR A 42 5.90 3.60 -9.49
CA THR A 42 7.25 3.06 -9.27
C THR A 42 8.33 4.10 -9.61
N LEU A 43 8.20 4.78 -10.77
CA LEU A 43 9.12 5.84 -11.17
C LEU A 43 9.12 7.01 -10.17
N ALA A 44 7.93 7.52 -9.84
CA ALA A 44 7.78 8.61 -8.89
C ALA A 44 8.20 8.20 -7.48
N GLY A 45 7.87 6.98 -7.05
CA GLY A 45 8.30 6.41 -5.78
C GLY A 45 9.81 6.37 -5.67
N GLY A 46 10.50 5.83 -6.67
CA GLY A 46 11.97 5.75 -6.68
C GLY A 46 12.66 7.10 -6.69
N MET A 47 12.15 8.05 -7.45
CA MET A 47 12.78 9.35 -7.65
C MET A 47 12.35 10.43 -6.65
N LEU A 48 11.08 10.46 -6.23
CA LEU A 48 10.48 11.59 -5.53
C LEU A 48 10.01 11.29 -4.10
N ASP A 49 9.70 10.03 -3.74
CA ASP A 49 9.11 9.71 -2.43
C ASP A 49 10.01 10.08 -1.23
N TRP A 50 11.33 10.07 -1.40
CA TRP A 50 12.23 10.53 -0.35
C TRP A 50 12.01 12.01 0.03
N LEU A 51 11.55 12.84 -0.92
CA LEU A 51 11.16 14.24 -0.65
C LEU A 51 9.90 14.30 0.22
N ARG A 52 8.93 13.41 -0.03
CA ARG A 52 7.70 13.29 0.76
C ARG A 52 7.99 12.89 2.20
N TYR A 53 8.79 11.84 2.41
CA TYR A 53 9.19 11.40 3.76
C TYR A 53 10.01 12.45 4.49
N SER A 54 10.92 13.11 3.80
CA SER A 54 11.71 14.22 4.36
C SER A 54 10.84 15.42 4.73
N SER A 55 9.83 15.74 3.90
CA SER A 55 8.87 16.80 4.21
C SER A 55 8.08 16.49 5.48
N LEU A 56 7.61 15.26 5.67
CA LEU A 56 6.90 14.84 6.88
C LEU A 56 7.77 14.98 8.14
N ARG A 57 9.07 14.66 8.03
CA ARG A 57 9.99 14.65 9.18
C ARG A 57 10.50 16.03 9.53
N PHE A 58 10.89 16.82 8.54
CA PHE A 58 11.67 18.05 8.76
C PHE A 58 10.87 19.35 8.57
N SER A 59 9.71 19.35 7.89
CA SER A 59 8.94 20.59 7.67
C SER A 59 8.32 21.20 8.92
N GLY A 60 8.28 20.47 10.04
CA GLY A 60 7.83 20.97 11.33
C GLY A 60 8.92 21.71 12.15
N GLU A 61 10.18 21.68 11.71
CA GLU A 61 11.29 22.34 12.43
C GLU A 61 11.23 23.85 12.21
N GLU A 62 11.21 24.62 13.31
CA GLU A 62 11.06 26.10 13.25
C GLU A 62 12.32 26.78 12.71
N GLY A 63 13.51 26.24 13.01
CA GLY A 63 14.78 26.76 12.53
C GLY A 63 15.10 26.30 11.10
N GLY A 64 14.92 27.14 10.09
CA GLY A 64 15.33 26.85 8.71
C GLY A 64 14.23 26.44 7.75
N ARG A 65 12.97 26.69 8.05
CA ARG A 65 11.80 26.39 7.18
C ARG A 65 11.97 26.82 5.73
N VAL A 66 12.54 28.02 5.52
CA VAL A 66 12.78 28.55 4.17
C VAL A 66 13.79 27.69 3.41
N ALA A 67 14.94 27.38 4.02
CA ALA A 67 15.98 26.58 3.38
C ALA A 67 15.55 25.12 3.16
N ILE A 68 14.76 24.53 4.08
CA ILE A 68 14.17 23.20 3.93
C ILE A 68 13.21 23.17 2.73
N ALA A 69 12.27 24.12 2.68
CA ALA A 69 11.30 24.21 1.60
C ALA A 69 11.98 24.46 0.24
N SER A 70 12.97 25.37 0.20
CA SER A 70 13.75 25.68 -1.00
C SER A 70 14.50 24.46 -1.53
N SER A 71 15.16 23.69 -0.63
CA SER A 71 15.91 22.51 -1.00
C SER A 71 14.97 21.40 -1.55
N LEU A 72 13.84 21.14 -0.87
CA LEU A 72 12.88 20.15 -1.33
C LEU A 72 12.22 20.50 -2.66
N GLU A 73 11.87 21.78 -2.90
CA GLU A 73 11.29 22.21 -4.17
C GLU A 73 12.32 22.16 -5.30
N ALA A 74 13.57 22.61 -5.05
CA ALA A 74 14.64 22.53 -6.04
C ALA A 74 14.91 21.10 -6.48
N ALA A 75 15.02 20.17 -5.51
CA ALA A 75 15.19 18.76 -5.80
C ALA A 75 13.97 18.16 -6.54
N TYR A 76 12.76 18.58 -6.17
CA TYR A 76 11.54 18.16 -6.87
C TYR A 76 11.60 18.50 -8.37
N PHE A 77 11.94 19.73 -8.72
CA PHE A 77 12.03 20.16 -10.12
C PHE A 77 13.17 19.46 -10.88
N ALA A 78 14.33 19.30 -10.26
CA ALA A 78 15.45 18.58 -10.88
C ALA A 78 15.11 17.11 -11.17
N LEU A 79 14.49 16.42 -10.21
CA LEU A 79 14.10 15.02 -10.36
C LEU A 79 12.91 14.84 -11.32
N MET A 80 12.00 15.79 -11.38
CA MET A 80 10.95 15.82 -12.38
C MET A 80 11.56 15.85 -13.79
N LEU A 81 12.50 16.75 -14.04
CA LEU A 81 13.20 16.84 -15.34
C LEU A 81 13.97 15.54 -15.64
N ALA A 82 14.62 14.96 -14.64
CA ALA A 82 15.32 13.68 -14.78
C ALA A 82 14.35 12.52 -15.12
N ALA A 83 13.15 12.48 -14.52
CA ALA A 83 12.13 11.48 -14.84
C ALA A 83 11.66 11.57 -16.30
N TYR A 84 11.41 12.79 -16.79
CA TYR A 84 11.07 13.00 -18.20
C TYR A 84 12.24 12.67 -19.13
N GLY A 85 13.47 13.04 -18.75
CA GLY A 85 14.68 12.70 -19.50
C GLY A 85 14.90 11.19 -19.62
N LEU A 86 14.74 10.45 -18.52
CA LEU A 86 14.88 8.98 -18.47
C LEU A 86 13.88 8.30 -19.43
N VAL A 87 12.60 8.69 -19.35
CA VAL A 87 11.57 8.11 -20.22
C VAL A 87 11.73 8.58 -21.67
N GLY A 88 12.12 9.83 -21.89
CA GLY A 88 12.43 10.35 -23.23
C GLY A 88 13.57 9.58 -23.90
N LEU A 89 14.63 9.26 -23.17
CA LEU A 89 15.72 8.40 -23.65
C LEU A 89 15.22 6.99 -23.96
N SER A 90 14.40 6.39 -23.08
CA SER A 90 13.82 5.07 -23.32
C SER A 90 13.02 5.03 -24.62
N VAL A 91 12.19 6.05 -24.89
CA VAL A 91 11.44 6.19 -26.15
C VAL A 91 12.40 6.36 -27.34
N ALA A 92 13.43 7.20 -27.21
CA ALA A 92 14.39 7.44 -28.27
C ALA A 92 15.20 6.19 -28.67
N PHE A 93 15.46 5.29 -27.69
CA PHE A 93 16.13 4.02 -27.95
C PHE A 93 15.14 2.90 -28.34
N GLY A 94 13.85 3.17 -28.49
CA GLY A 94 12.84 2.18 -28.86
C GLY A 94 12.46 1.21 -27.75
N TRP A 95 12.86 1.45 -26.52
CA TRP A 95 12.51 0.59 -25.36
C TRP A 95 11.10 0.93 -24.86
N THR A 96 10.08 0.32 -25.47
CA THR A 96 8.68 0.65 -25.19
C THR A 96 7.99 -0.26 -24.19
N PHE A 97 8.67 -1.33 -23.75
CA PHE A 97 8.15 -2.29 -22.75
C PHE A 97 6.75 -2.86 -23.08
N GLY A 98 6.38 -2.94 -24.38
CA GLY A 98 5.08 -3.40 -24.83
C GLY A 98 3.93 -2.41 -24.73
N LEU A 99 4.16 -1.22 -24.18
CA LEU A 99 3.14 -0.17 -24.05
C LEU A 99 3.04 0.73 -25.28
N GLY A 100 4.09 0.80 -26.08
CA GLY A 100 4.24 1.78 -27.17
C GLY A 100 4.60 3.17 -26.65
N ALA A 101 5.23 3.97 -27.52
CA ALA A 101 5.75 5.29 -27.17
C ALA A 101 4.72 6.27 -26.55
N PRO A 102 3.44 6.34 -27.03
CA PRO A 102 2.47 7.26 -26.45
C PRO A 102 2.12 6.96 -24.99
N LEU A 103 1.92 5.67 -24.62
CA LEU A 103 1.63 5.30 -23.22
C LEU A 103 2.87 5.46 -22.33
N LEU A 104 4.04 5.12 -22.86
CA LEU A 104 5.29 5.26 -22.14
C LEU A 104 5.57 6.74 -21.77
N SER A 105 5.31 7.68 -22.69
CA SER A 105 5.49 9.11 -22.43
C SER A 105 4.55 9.68 -21.36
N LEU A 106 3.43 9.03 -21.08
CA LEU A 106 2.49 9.42 -20.02
C LEU A 106 2.95 8.97 -18.60
N ILE A 107 3.90 8.04 -18.51
CA ILE A 107 4.41 7.54 -17.21
C ILE A 107 4.96 8.69 -16.34
N PRO A 108 5.92 9.51 -16.78
CA PRO A 108 6.42 10.60 -15.94
C PRO A 108 5.36 11.68 -15.70
N LEU A 109 4.47 11.93 -16.65
CA LEU A 109 3.39 12.92 -16.50
C LEU A 109 2.47 12.53 -15.35
N LEU A 110 1.95 11.29 -15.36
CA LEU A 110 1.08 10.79 -14.30
C LEU A 110 1.84 10.67 -12.97
N GLY A 111 3.04 10.11 -12.98
CA GLY A 111 3.84 9.90 -11.77
C GLY A 111 4.17 11.21 -11.05
N VAL A 112 4.65 12.21 -11.78
CA VAL A 112 4.97 13.55 -11.23
C VAL A 112 3.70 14.26 -10.74
N ALA A 113 2.60 14.22 -11.51
CA ALA A 113 1.34 14.86 -11.12
C ALA A 113 0.76 14.25 -9.85
N ALA A 114 0.69 12.92 -9.77
CA ALA A 114 0.20 12.20 -8.60
C ALA A 114 1.09 12.44 -7.37
N HIS A 115 2.41 12.34 -7.55
CA HIS A 115 3.36 12.60 -6.45
C HIS A 115 3.28 14.06 -5.96
N ARG A 116 2.98 15.04 -6.83
CA ARG A 116 2.81 16.43 -6.40
C ARG A 116 1.65 16.61 -5.44
N VAL A 117 0.53 15.89 -5.64
CA VAL A 117 -0.59 15.86 -4.69
C VAL A 117 -0.13 15.28 -3.35
N ASP A 118 0.56 14.14 -3.36
CA ASP A 118 1.03 13.47 -2.15
C ASP A 118 2.09 14.30 -1.39
N PHE A 119 2.97 14.99 -2.10
CA PHE A 119 3.96 15.90 -1.53
C PHE A 119 3.31 17.12 -0.86
N LEU A 120 2.26 17.72 -1.47
CA LEU A 120 1.46 18.76 -0.84
C LEU A 120 0.70 18.24 0.37
N GLY A 121 0.11 17.07 0.27
CA GLY A 121 -0.56 16.39 1.39
C GLY A 121 0.40 16.17 2.57
N ALA A 122 1.63 15.76 2.32
CA ALA A 122 2.67 15.62 3.34
C ALA A 122 2.99 16.96 4.03
N LYS A 123 3.10 18.05 3.27
CA LYS A 123 3.33 19.40 3.82
C LYS A 123 2.16 19.85 4.69
N PHE A 124 0.92 19.67 4.25
CA PHE A 124 -0.27 20.05 5.02
C PHE A 124 -0.39 19.22 6.30
N ARG A 125 -0.07 17.93 6.23
CA ARG A 125 -0.04 17.06 7.40
C ARG A 125 1.04 17.47 8.40
N ALA A 126 2.24 17.82 7.94
CA ALA A 126 3.33 18.30 8.79
C ALA A 126 3.02 19.62 9.49
N ARG A 127 2.11 20.44 8.92
CA ARG A 127 1.67 21.74 9.48
C ARG A 127 0.33 21.64 10.24
N ASP A 128 -0.22 20.43 10.40
CA ASP A 128 -1.55 20.18 10.97
C ASP A 128 -2.70 20.90 10.23
N GLU A 129 -2.54 21.18 8.94
CA GLU A 129 -3.53 21.80 8.08
C GLU A 129 -4.53 20.77 7.54
N GLY A 130 -5.36 20.16 8.42
CA GLY A 130 -6.27 19.06 8.07
C GLY A 130 -7.29 19.38 6.97
N VAL A 131 -7.82 20.62 6.93
CA VAL A 131 -8.77 21.07 5.90
C VAL A 131 -8.10 21.14 4.51
N ALA A 132 -6.88 21.66 4.43
CA ALA A 132 -6.14 21.73 3.16
C ALA A 132 -5.75 20.31 2.68
N PHE A 133 -5.34 19.44 3.60
CA PHE A 133 -5.11 18.02 3.34
C PHE A 133 -6.35 17.35 2.75
N ALA A 134 -7.49 17.44 3.44
CA ALA A 134 -8.75 16.87 2.96
C ALA A 134 -9.17 17.47 1.62
N GLY A 135 -9.02 18.78 1.43
CA GLY A 135 -9.42 19.50 0.23
C GLY A 135 -8.66 19.05 -1.03
N VAL A 136 -7.34 18.89 -0.96
CA VAL A 136 -6.56 18.48 -2.14
C VAL A 136 -6.92 17.04 -2.58
N TYR A 137 -7.13 16.12 -1.63
CA TYR A 137 -7.54 14.75 -1.95
C TYR A 137 -9.01 14.66 -2.40
N ALA A 138 -9.92 15.40 -1.77
CA ALA A 138 -11.32 15.43 -2.18
C ALA A 138 -11.47 15.97 -3.61
N LEU A 139 -10.77 17.06 -3.94
CA LEU A 139 -10.83 17.63 -5.30
C LEU A 139 -10.27 16.65 -6.33
N ARG A 140 -9.17 15.97 -6.02
CA ARG A 140 -8.64 14.89 -6.87
C ARG A 140 -9.70 13.80 -7.11
N GLN A 141 -10.38 13.35 -6.07
CA GLN A 141 -11.41 12.32 -6.19
C GLN A 141 -12.60 12.78 -7.04
N VAL A 142 -13.04 14.04 -6.88
CA VAL A 142 -14.08 14.62 -7.73
C VAL A 142 -13.68 14.54 -9.20
N PHE A 143 -12.48 14.95 -9.58
CA PHE A 143 -12.00 14.85 -10.96
C PHE A 143 -11.86 13.40 -11.44
N CYS A 144 -11.43 12.48 -10.59
CA CYS A 144 -11.35 11.05 -10.92
C CYS A 144 -12.75 10.49 -11.23
N PHE A 145 -13.75 10.78 -10.41
CA PHE A 145 -15.10 10.26 -10.62
C PHE A 145 -15.88 10.98 -11.71
N THR A 146 -15.55 12.20 -12.05
CA THR A 146 -16.22 12.95 -13.14
C THR A 146 -15.44 12.85 -14.44
N ALA A 147 -14.31 13.56 -14.55
CA ALA A 147 -13.60 13.68 -15.81
C ALA A 147 -12.95 12.37 -16.28
N VAL A 148 -12.31 11.61 -15.36
CA VAL A 148 -11.60 10.37 -15.77
C VAL A 148 -12.58 9.27 -16.17
N LEU A 149 -13.66 9.05 -15.39
CA LEU A 149 -14.67 8.05 -15.76
C LEU A 149 -15.43 8.47 -17.00
N ALA A 150 -15.75 9.75 -17.21
CA ALA A 150 -16.37 10.25 -18.41
C ALA A 150 -15.47 10.01 -19.65
N ALA A 151 -14.20 10.38 -19.57
CA ALA A 151 -13.24 10.14 -20.64
C ALA A 151 -13.07 8.65 -20.95
N ALA A 152 -12.99 7.81 -19.93
CA ALA A 152 -12.93 6.36 -20.11
C ALA A 152 -14.20 5.80 -20.75
N TRP A 153 -15.38 6.32 -20.36
CA TRP A 153 -16.66 5.89 -20.91
C TRP A 153 -16.81 6.24 -22.40
N GLU A 154 -16.41 7.46 -22.77
CA GLU A 154 -16.53 7.96 -24.15
C GLU A 154 -15.52 7.32 -25.09
N THR A 155 -14.26 7.17 -24.63
CA THR A 155 -13.16 6.76 -25.53
C THR A 155 -12.80 5.29 -25.44
N ARG A 156 -13.01 4.67 -24.28
CA ARG A 156 -12.55 3.32 -23.93
C ARG A 156 -11.07 3.08 -24.28
N ASP A 157 -10.26 4.11 -24.17
CA ASP A 157 -8.83 4.11 -24.51
C ASP A 157 -7.99 4.44 -23.26
N ALA A 158 -7.03 3.57 -22.97
CA ALA A 158 -6.12 3.74 -21.83
C ALA A 158 -5.29 5.02 -21.92
N LYS A 159 -4.88 5.46 -23.11
CA LYS A 159 -4.04 6.66 -23.29
C LYS A 159 -4.79 7.93 -22.87
N VAL A 160 -6.03 8.09 -23.38
CA VAL A 160 -6.88 9.21 -23.00
C VAL A 160 -7.17 9.20 -21.51
N THR A 161 -7.53 8.02 -20.98
CA THR A 161 -7.81 7.83 -19.55
C THR A 161 -6.63 8.20 -18.66
N VAL A 162 -5.41 7.76 -19.00
CA VAL A 162 -4.18 8.12 -18.26
C VAL A 162 -3.88 9.60 -18.38
N GLY A 163 -4.04 10.20 -19.56
CA GLY A 163 -3.84 11.63 -19.77
C GLY A 163 -4.78 12.49 -18.92
N VAL A 164 -6.07 12.13 -18.89
CA VAL A 164 -7.06 12.82 -18.05
C VAL A 164 -6.81 12.55 -16.56
N LEU A 165 -6.36 11.36 -16.18
CA LEU A 165 -5.96 11.06 -14.81
C LEU A 165 -4.75 11.90 -14.36
N ALA A 166 -3.78 12.12 -15.23
CA ALA A 166 -2.67 13.03 -14.94
C ALA A 166 -3.17 14.46 -14.71
N ALA A 167 -4.10 14.94 -15.52
CA ALA A 167 -4.74 16.25 -15.33
C ALA A 167 -5.54 16.31 -14.02
N ALA A 168 -6.31 15.26 -13.69
CA ALA A 168 -7.07 15.13 -12.44
C ALA A 168 -6.18 15.20 -11.18
N ASN A 169 -4.90 14.82 -11.28
CA ASN A 169 -3.91 15.01 -10.23
C ASN A 169 -3.26 16.41 -10.28
N LEU A 170 -2.92 16.89 -11.48
CA LEU A 170 -2.20 18.15 -11.65
C LEU A 170 -3.04 19.37 -11.25
N ILE A 171 -4.33 19.40 -11.61
CA ILE A 171 -5.23 20.53 -11.31
C ILE A 171 -5.31 20.82 -9.81
N PRO A 172 -5.66 19.85 -8.92
CA PRO A 172 -5.62 20.07 -7.48
C PRO A 172 -4.26 20.48 -6.97
N ALA A 173 -3.18 19.87 -7.49
CA ALA A 173 -1.83 20.21 -7.10
C ALA A 173 -1.49 21.67 -7.43
N LEU A 174 -1.91 22.20 -8.56
CA LEU A 174 -1.71 23.60 -8.95
C LEU A 174 -2.55 24.56 -8.10
N LEU A 175 -3.83 24.24 -7.88
CA LEU A 175 -4.75 25.07 -7.09
C LEU A 175 -4.27 25.22 -5.64
N PHE A 176 -3.77 24.14 -5.04
CA PHE A 176 -3.26 24.15 -3.66
C PHE A 176 -1.77 24.54 -3.57
N SER A 177 -1.06 24.71 -4.69
CA SER A 177 0.38 25.02 -4.70
C SER A 177 0.74 26.31 -3.96
N ARG A 178 -0.08 27.36 -4.10
CA ARG A 178 0.14 28.66 -3.43
C ARG A 178 0.07 28.50 -1.91
N ARG A 179 -0.92 27.74 -1.41
CA ARG A 179 -1.07 27.45 0.03
C ARG A 179 0.08 26.59 0.57
N GLY A 180 0.60 25.68 -0.24
CA GLY A 180 1.74 24.83 0.12
C GLY A 180 3.10 25.53 0.12
N ARG A 181 3.20 26.77 -0.39
CA ARG A 181 4.46 27.53 -0.44
C ARG A 181 4.86 28.04 0.94
N VAL A 182 6.17 28.11 1.17
CA VAL A 182 6.77 28.83 2.29
C VAL A 182 7.22 30.18 1.77
N GLN A 183 6.80 31.26 2.43
CA GLN A 183 7.23 32.62 2.05
C GLN A 183 8.76 32.73 2.13
N GLY A 184 9.37 33.36 1.13
CA GLY A 184 10.82 33.51 1.05
C GLY A 184 11.56 32.28 0.51
N ALA A 185 10.88 31.16 0.22
CA ALA A 185 11.52 30.00 -0.42
C ALA A 185 11.86 30.31 -1.88
N THR A 186 13.15 30.24 -2.22
CA THR A 186 13.70 30.45 -3.55
C THR A 186 14.68 29.34 -3.91
N LEU A 187 14.92 29.11 -5.20
CA LEU A 187 15.91 28.11 -5.63
C LEU A 187 17.33 28.46 -5.13
N ALA A 188 17.65 29.73 -4.99
CA ALA A 188 18.95 30.21 -4.49
C ALA A 188 19.20 29.85 -3.01
N ALA A 189 18.15 29.65 -2.22
CA ALA A 189 18.24 29.26 -0.82
C ALA A 189 18.30 27.72 -0.62
N ALA A 190 18.38 26.93 -1.69
CA ALA A 190 18.51 25.49 -1.63
C ALA A 190 19.94 25.09 -1.17
N SER A 191 20.02 24.05 -0.32
CA SER A 191 21.27 23.54 0.20
C SER A 191 21.43 22.05 -0.15
N LEU A 192 22.54 21.73 -0.81
CA LEU A 192 22.89 20.35 -1.17
C LEU A 192 23.19 19.51 0.09
N GLU A 193 23.77 20.11 1.12
CA GLU A 193 24.04 19.44 2.39
C GLU A 193 22.75 18.95 3.06
N ARG A 194 21.71 19.81 3.08
CA ARG A 194 20.38 19.42 3.59
C ARG A 194 19.75 18.30 2.77
N LEU A 195 19.86 18.37 1.44
CA LEU A 195 19.38 17.32 0.55
C LEU A 195 20.06 15.98 0.84
N ARG A 196 21.36 15.98 1.11
CA ARG A 196 22.09 14.78 1.52
C ARG A 196 21.52 14.17 2.81
N ILE A 197 21.26 14.99 3.82
CA ILE A 197 20.67 14.56 5.11
C ILE A 197 19.28 13.94 4.86
N PHE A 198 18.46 14.60 4.06
CA PHE A 198 17.11 14.15 3.72
C PHE A 198 17.13 12.81 2.96
N PHE A 199 18.02 12.68 1.99
CA PHE A 199 18.16 11.47 1.20
C PHE A 199 18.65 10.29 2.05
N VAL A 200 19.67 10.49 2.88
CA VAL A 200 20.20 9.45 3.76
C VAL A 200 19.13 8.93 4.72
N TYR A 201 18.29 9.84 5.26
CA TYR A 201 17.17 9.46 6.12
C TYR A 201 16.12 8.61 5.40
N ALA A 202 15.68 9.02 4.23
CA ALA A 202 14.56 8.41 3.53
C ALA A 202 14.96 7.19 2.66
N LYS A 203 16.21 7.13 2.21
CA LYS A 203 16.72 6.10 1.27
C LYS A 203 16.32 4.67 1.62
N PRO A 204 16.50 4.14 2.84
CA PRO A 204 16.21 2.73 3.11
C PRO A 204 14.72 2.39 2.96
N ILE A 205 13.85 3.33 3.35
CA ILE A 205 12.40 3.17 3.28
C ILE A 205 11.96 3.15 1.81
N VAL A 206 12.43 4.13 1.05
CA VAL A 206 12.08 4.30 -0.37
C VAL A 206 12.55 3.11 -1.19
N VAL A 207 13.78 2.66 -1.01
CA VAL A 207 14.33 1.51 -1.76
C VAL A 207 13.49 0.25 -1.52
N SER A 208 13.11 -0.04 -0.27
CA SER A 208 12.28 -1.21 0.04
C SER A 208 10.91 -1.14 -0.63
N LEU A 209 10.24 0.02 -0.57
CA LEU A 209 8.93 0.20 -1.19
C LEU A 209 8.97 0.05 -2.71
N VAL A 210 9.98 0.66 -3.34
CA VAL A 210 10.16 0.60 -4.81
C VAL A 210 10.45 -0.82 -5.27
N VAL A 211 11.25 -1.59 -4.53
CA VAL A 211 11.52 -2.99 -4.87
C VAL A 211 10.23 -3.82 -4.88
N TYR A 212 9.34 -3.67 -3.90
CA TYR A 212 8.05 -4.35 -3.93
C TYR A 212 7.15 -3.91 -5.10
N GLN A 213 7.20 -2.64 -5.50
CA GLN A 213 6.48 -2.16 -6.69
C GLN A 213 7.07 -2.71 -7.98
N ILE A 214 8.40 -2.85 -8.06
CA ILE A 214 9.09 -3.45 -9.21
C ILE A 214 8.65 -4.90 -9.43
N ILE A 215 8.44 -5.70 -8.38
CA ILE A 215 7.91 -7.07 -8.50
C ILE A 215 6.56 -7.06 -9.22
N GLY A 216 5.62 -6.23 -8.78
CA GLY A 216 4.32 -6.10 -9.44
C GLY A 216 4.42 -5.58 -10.88
N LEU A 217 5.40 -4.72 -11.17
CA LEU A 217 5.64 -4.21 -12.53
C LEU A 217 6.26 -5.28 -13.45
N ILE A 218 7.18 -6.11 -12.95
CA ILE A 218 7.75 -7.26 -13.66
C ILE A 218 6.63 -8.21 -14.09
N ASN A 219 5.75 -8.58 -13.17
CA ASN A 219 4.63 -9.48 -13.45
C ASN A 219 3.70 -8.93 -14.53
N ARG A 220 3.34 -7.63 -14.46
CA ARG A 220 2.53 -6.99 -15.50
C ARG A 220 3.26 -6.88 -16.83
N HIS A 221 4.56 -6.62 -16.80
CA HIS A 221 5.37 -6.56 -18.01
C HIS A 221 5.42 -7.94 -18.70
N ILE A 222 5.70 -9.00 -17.95
CA ILE A 222 5.70 -10.38 -18.47
C ILE A 222 4.32 -10.75 -19.01
N ALA A 223 3.25 -10.48 -18.24
CA ALA A 223 1.89 -10.72 -18.68
C ALA A 223 1.58 -9.98 -20.01
N LEU A 224 1.96 -8.70 -20.10
CA LEU A 224 1.69 -7.89 -21.30
C LEU A 224 2.45 -8.38 -22.54
N GLN A 225 3.71 -8.80 -22.36
CA GLN A 225 4.57 -9.26 -23.46
C GLN A 225 4.23 -10.66 -23.95
N HIS A 226 3.95 -11.59 -23.03
CA HIS A 226 3.84 -13.00 -23.33
C HIS A 226 2.42 -13.54 -23.33
N LEU A 227 1.52 -12.97 -22.49
CA LEU A 227 0.15 -13.44 -22.33
C LEU A 227 -0.89 -12.49 -22.94
N GLY A 228 -0.47 -11.26 -23.26
CA GLY A 228 -1.30 -10.25 -23.90
C GLY A 228 -2.06 -9.33 -22.93
N ALA A 229 -2.67 -8.29 -23.49
CA ALA A 229 -3.28 -7.21 -22.72
C ALA A 229 -4.49 -7.64 -21.88
N VAL A 230 -5.28 -8.62 -22.37
CA VAL A 230 -6.45 -9.15 -21.64
C VAL A 230 -5.99 -9.84 -20.35
N ALA A 231 -5.04 -10.77 -20.46
CA ALA A 231 -4.46 -11.47 -19.32
C ALA A 231 -3.82 -10.51 -18.31
N THR A 232 -3.13 -9.49 -18.82
CA THR A 232 -2.57 -8.40 -17.98
C THR A 232 -3.67 -7.68 -17.21
N GLY A 233 -4.81 -7.42 -17.83
CA GLY A 233 -5.94 -6.76 -17.19
C GLY A 233 -6.58 -7.60 -16.09
N GLN A 234 -6.76 -8.89 -16.34
CA GLN A 234 -7.28 -9.86 -15.36
C GLN A 234 -6.37 -9.92 -14.12
N PHE A 235 -5.08 -10.14 -14.33
CA PHE A 235 -4.08 -10.09 -13.26
C PHE A 235 -4.08 -8.76 -12.51
N SER A 236 -4.08 -7.65 -13.25
CA SER A 236 -4.00 -6.30 -12.66
C SER A 236 -5.22 -5.98 -11.80
N LEU A 237 -6.44 -6.38 -12.20
CA LEU A 237 -7.63 -6.12 -11.39
C LEU A 237 -7.57 -6.86 -10.06
N ALA A 238 -7.26 -8.16 -10.07
CA ALA A 238 -7.13 -8.95 -8.85
C ALA A 238 -6.02 -8.40 -7.94
N ALA A 239 -4.86 -8.04 -8.54
CA ALA A 239 -3.73 -7.47 -7.82
C ALA A 239 -4.06 -6.10 -7.21
N ASP A 240 -4.65 -5.18 -7.98
CA ASP A 240 -4.95 -3.82 -7.51
C ASP A 240 -6.04 -3.81 -6.43
N LEU A 241 -7.11 -4.62 -6.59
CA LEU A 241 -8.18 -4.68 -5.60
C LEU A 241 -7.72 -5.36 -4.31
N GLY A 242 -6.98 -6.46 -4.41
CA GLY A 242 -6.40 -7.13 -3.25
C GLY A 242 -5.47 -6.18 -2.49
N GLN A 243 -4.52 -5.54 -3.16
CA GLN A 243 -3.60 -4.60 -2.52
C GLN A 243 -4.31 -3.43 -1.85
N ARG A 244 -5.35 -2.86 -2.47
CA ARG A 244 -6.15 -1.77 -1.87
C ARG A 244 -6.94 -2.24 -0.65
N LEU A 245 -7.54 -3.43 -0.70
CA LEU A 245 -8.30 -3.99 0.40
C LEU A 245 -7.39 -4.25 1.62
N PHE A 246 -6.27 -4.96 1.40
CA PHE A 246 -5.32 -5.26 2.47
C PHE A 246 -4.63 -3.99 2.99
N GLY A 247 -4.29 -3.04 2.11
CA GLY A 247 -3.70 -1.76 2.49
C GLY A 247 -4.63 -0.91 3.35
N ALA A 248 -5.91 -0.81 2.98
CA ALA A 248 -6.91 -0.11 3.78
C ALA A 248 -7.10 -0.75 5.15
N ALA A 249 -7.20 -2.07 5.20
CA ALA A 249 -7.34 -2.82 6.43
C ALA A 249 -6.10 -2.71 7.34
N ASN A 250 -4.89 -2.73 6.77
CA ASN A 250 -3.64 -2.63 7.50
C ASN A 250 -3.34 -1.23 8.07
N SER A 251 -3.94 -0.20 7.53
CA SER A 251 -3.69 1.18 7.95
C SER A 251 -4.05 1.47 9.41
N LEU A 252 -5.08 0.80 9.96
CA LEU A 252 -5.48 0.96 11.36
C LEU A 252 -4.45 0.38 12.35
N PRO A 253 -4.02 -0.89 12.21
CA PRO A 253 -2.95 -1.44 13.04
C PRO A 253 -1.67 -0.60 12.98
N GLU A 254 -1.25 -0.18 11.79
CA GLU A 254 -0.03 0.60 11.60
C GLU A 254 -0.07 1.94 12.36
N LEU A 255 -1.19 2.68 12.23
CA LEU A 255 -1.33 4.00 12.87
C LEU A 255 -1.42 3.93 14.40
N ILE A 256 -2.06 2.88 14.95
CA ILE A 256 -2.36 2.81 16.39
C ILE A 256 -1.26 2.04 17.13
N LEU A 257 -0.92 0.86 16.64
CA LEU A 257 -0.08 -0.07 17.40
C LEU A 257 1.36 0.45 17.52
N PHE A 258 1.94 0.95 16.44
CA PHE A 258 3.33 1.43 16.48
C PHE A 258 3.48 2.74 17.25
N GLN A 259 2.52 3.66 17.13
CA GLN A 259 2.54 4.90 17.92
C GLN A 259 2.48 4.64 19.43
N TYR A 260 1.74 3.61 19.83
CA TYR A 260 1.67 3.19 21.22
C TYR A 260 3.02 2.64 21.73
N VAL A 261 3.72 1.84 20.90
CA VAL A 261 5.08 1.35 21.23
C VAL A 261 6.04 2.51 21.44
N LEU A 262 6.04 3.53 20.56
CA LEU A 262 6.91 4.69 20.69
C LEU A 262 6.62 5.52 21.94
N LYS A 263 5.36 5.63 22.37
CA LYS A 263 4.98 6.27 23.63
C LYS A 263 5.53 5.50 24.84
N LEU A 264 5.41 4.18 24.83
CA LEU A 264 5.94 3.33 25.89
C LEU A 264 7.47 3.37 25.95
N ASP A 265 8.16 3.40 24.81
CA ASP A 265 9.64 3.53 24.77
C ASP A 265 10.12 4.79 25.48
N ARG A 266 9.39 5.91 25.31
CA ARG A 266 9.69 7.20 25.97
C ARG A 266 9.29 7.24 27.44
N ALA A 267 8.18 6.61 27.81
CA ALA A 267 7.61 6.70 29.17
C ALA A 267 8.18 5.63 30.12
N GLU A 268 8.33 4.40 29.65
CA GLU A 268 8.66 3.23 30.47
C GLU A 268 9.95 2.51 30.03
N GLY A 269 10.55 2.99 28.93
CA GLY A 269 11.81 2.50 28.40
C GLY A 269 11.69 1.28 27.47
N ARG A 270 12.82 0.90 26.87
CA ARG A 270 12.95 -0.06 25.78
C ARG A 270 12.28 -1.44 26.07
N LYS A 271 12.46 -1.98 27.26
CA LYS A 271 11.90 -3.30 27.62
C LYS A 271 10.36 -3.33 27.61
N ALA A 272 9.71 -2.22 28.00
CA ALA A 272 8.25 -2.11 27.95
C ALA A 272 7.76 -2.03 26.50
N ALA A 273 8.44 -1.23 25.68
CA ALA A 273 8.17 -1.11 24.26
C ALA A 273 8.32 -2.45 23.50
N GLU A 274 9.36 -3.22 23.79
CA GLU A 274 9.60 -4.54 23.21
C GLU A 274 8.50 -5.55 23.57
N ARG A 275 8.06 -5.60 24.82
CA ARG A 275 6.95 -6.43 25.26
C ARG A 275 5.65 -6.06 24.52
N GLN A 276 5.38 -4.77 24.38
CA GLN A 276 4.21 -4.31 23.62
C GLN A 276 4.35 -4.63 22.15
N GLN A 277 5.52 -4.48 21.55
CA GLN A 277 5.76 -4.84 20.14
C GLN A 277 5.53 -6.33 19.91
N ALA A 278 5.92 -7.21 20.82
CA ALA A 278 5.64 -8.64 20.75
C ALA A 278 4.12 -8.94 20.71
N ARG A 279 3.32 -8.23 21.53
CA ARG A 279 1.85 -8.31 21.50
C ARG A 279 1.28 -7.77 20.18
N ASN A 280 1.83 -6.65 19.69
CA ASN A 280 1.39 -6.05 18.44
C ASN A 280 1.61 -6.97 17.23
N ILE A 281 2.69 -7.77 17.23
CA ILE A 281 2.92 -8.81 16.21
C ILE A 281 1.77 -9.83 16.24
N SER A 282 1.41 -10.36 17.42
CA SER A 282 0.29 -11.30 17.55
C SER A 282 -1.03 -10.69 17.07
N LEU A 283 -1.31 -9.42 17.42
CA LEU A 283 -2.52 -8.72 16.98
C LEU A 283 -2.55 -8.48 15.47
N ALA A 284 -1.43 -8.04 14.87
CA ALA A 284 -1.34 -7.79 13.44
C ALA A 284 -1.48 -9.09 12.64
N LEU A 285 -0.76 -10.16 13.02
CA LEU A 285 -0.89 -11.47 12.39
C LEU A 285 -2.29 -12.05 12.60
N GLY A 286 -2.86 -11.89 13.81
CA GLY A 286 -4.20 -12.31 14.15
C GLY A 286 -5.31 -11.60 13.37
N PHE A 287 -5.04 -10.42 12.86
CA PHE A 287 -5.94 -9.71 11.96
C PHE A 287 -5.71 -10.12 10.49
N LEU A 288 -4.46 -10.13 10.05
CA LEU A 288 -4.11 -10.36 8.63
C LEU A 288 -4.31 -11.81 8.18
N ALA A 289 -4.04 -12.82 9.04
CA ALA A 289 -4.14 -14.21 8.63
C ALA A 289 -5.60 -14.65 8.35
N PRO A 290 -6.59 -14.39 9.24
CA PRO A 290 -7.99 -14.66 8.91
C PRO A 290 -8.50 -13.86 7.74
N MET A 291 -8.06 -12.61 7.59
CA MET A 291 -8.43 -11.77 6.45
C MET A 291 -7.94 -12.38 5.12
N ALA A 292 -6.69 -12.83 5.06
CA ALA A 292 -6.13 -13.45 3.85
C ALA A 292 -6.81 -14.78 3.53
N ALA A 293 -7.00 -15.64 4.52
CA ALA A 293 -7.69 -16.91 4.36
C ALA A 293 -9.16 -16.72 3.96
N GLY A 294 -9.85 -15.76 4.57
CA GLY A 294 -11.23 -15.41 4.22
C GLY A 294 -11.34 -14.85 2.82
N TYR A 295 -10.42 -13.96 2.41
CA TYR A 295 -10.36 -13.41 1.06
C TYR A 295 -10.13 -14.51 0.01
N ALA A 296 -9.18 -15.43 0.26
CA ALA A 296 -8.91 -16.55 -0.64
C ALA A 296 -10.09 -17.52 -0.75
N VAL A 297 -10.64 -17.93 0.39
CA VAL A 297 -11.73 -18.94 0.42
C VAL A 297 -13.05 -18.39 -0.14
N MET A 298 -13.33 -17.10 0.12
CA MET A 298 -14.56 -16.44 -0.38
C MET A 298 -14.35 -15.73 -1.73
N ALA A 299 -13.23 -15.96 -2.42
CA ALA A 299 -12.94 -15.35 -3.71
C ALA A 299 -14.03 -15.58 -4.77
N PRO A 300 -14.68 -16.78 -4.89
CA PRO A 300 -15.82 -16.96 -5.80
C PRO A 300 -17.01 -16.06 -5.48
N THR A 301 -17.32 -15.87 -4.20
CA THR A 301 -18.38 -14.95 -3.75
C THR A 301 -18.02 -13.49 -4.06
N PHE A 302 -16.77 -13.08 -3.84
CA PHE A 302 -16.30 -11.74 -4.19
C PHE A 302 -16.31 -11.52 -5.70
N GLU A 303 -15.89 -12.50 -6.49
CA GLU A 303 -16.00 -12.43 -7.95
C GLU A 303 -17.44 -12.16 -8.39
N ALA A 304 -18.40 -12.92 -7.87
CA ALA A 304 -19.80 -12.76 -8.22
C ALA A 304 -20.38 -11.39 -7.84
N LEU A 305 -19.91 -10.83 -6.70
CA LEU A 305 -20.41 -9.56 -6.16
C LEU A 305 -19.80 -8.32 -6.80
N ILE A 306 -18.48 -8.32 -7.01
CA ILE A 306 -17.75 -7.10 -7.36
C ILE A 306 -17.04 -7.15 -8.70
N ALA A 307 -16.66 -8.34 -9.21
CA ALA A 307 -15.91 -8.40 -10.46
C ALA A 307 -16.82 -8.11 -11.66
N PRO A 308 -16.42 -7.17 -12.54
CA PRO A 308 -17.14 -6.94 -13.80
C PRO A 308 -17.19 -8.22 -14.64
N ALA A 309 -18.26 -8.39 -15.43
CA ALA A 309 -18.53 -9.64 -16.16
C ALA A 309 -17.34 -10.15 -17.01
N ALA A 310 -16.57 -9.23 -17.61
CA ALA A 310 -15.41 -9.56 -18.44
C ALA A 310 -14.20 -10.12 -17.67
N TYR A 311 -14.23 -10.12 -16.33
CA TYR A 311 -13.15 -10.63 -15.47
C TYR A 311 -13.53 -11.89 -14.71
N ARG A 312 -14.81 -12.33 -14.83
CA ARG A 312 -15.29 -13.53 -14.16
C ARG A 312 -14.67 -14.78 -14.76
N GLY A 313 -14.39 -15.74 -13.89
CA GLY A 313 -13.70 -16.99 -14.21
C GLY A 313 -12.23 -16.97 -13.79
N GLU A 314 -11.54 -15.84 -13.93
CA GLU A 314 -10.13 -15.70 -13.58
C GLU A 314 -9.91 -14.92 -12.27
N PHE A 315 -10.83 -14.01 -11.91
CA PHE A 315 -10.67 -13.14 -10.76
C PHE A 315 -10.61 -13.90 -9.44
N ALA A 316 -11.39 -14.98 -9.31
CA ALA A 316 -11.44 -15.78 -8.09
C ALA A 316 -10.14 -16.55 -7.86
N SER A 317 -9.59 -17.22 -8.90
CA SER A 317 -8.32 -17.96 -8.80
C SER A 317 -7.17 -17.01 -8.48
N LEU A 318 -7.03 -15.93 -9.26
CA LEU A 318 -5.98 -14.93 -9.07
C LEU A 318 -6.05 -14.27 -7.69
N SER A 319 -7.26 -13.96 -7.19
CA SER A 319 -7.46 -13.40 -5.85
C SER A 319 -7.03 -14.37 -4.75
N ALA A 320 -7.34 -15.65 -4.90
CA ALA A 320 -6.96 -16.69 -3.95
C ALA A 320 -5.43 -16.91 -3.94
N GLU A 321 -4.79 -16.91 -5.10
CA GLU A 321 -3.35 -17.11 -5.25
C GLU A 321 -2.52 -15.92 -4.78
N LEU A 322 -3.03 -14.69 -4.94
CA LEU A 322 -2.38 -13.46 -4.47
C LEU A 322 -2.55 -13.22 -2.96
N ALA A 323 -3.58 -13.81 -2.33
CA ALA A 323 -3.88 -13.58 -0.91
C ALA A 323 -2.72 -13.90 0.06
N PRO A 324 -1.98 -15.03 -0.09
CA PRO A 324 -0.81 -15.32 0.73
C PRO A 324 0.30 -14.27 0.57
N GLY A 325 0.48 -13.76 -0.64
CA GLY A 325 1.44 -12.67 -0.92
C GLY A 325 1.07 -11.38 -0.19
N TYR A 326 -0.20 -11.00 -0.19
CA TYR A 326 -0.66 -9.82 0.56
C TYR A 326 -0.53 -10.03 2.07
N PHE A 327 -0.87 -11.21 2.57
CA PHE A 327 -0.61 -11.54 3.97
C PHE A 327 0.87 -11.32 4.31
N ALA A 328 1.79 -11.86 3.50
CA ALA A 328 3.22 -11.72 3.71
C ALA A 328 3.69 -10.26 3.66
N LEU A 329 3.28 -9.50 2.63
CA LEU A 329 3.65 -8.10 2.47
C LEU A 329 3.19 -7.24 3.64
N PHE A 330 1.92 -7.37 4.03
CA PHE A 330 1.37 -6.55 5.11
C PHE A 330 1.80 -7.03 6.50
N ALA A 331 2.15 -8.31 6.69
CA ALA A 331 2.82 -8.79 7.89
C ALA A 331 4.24 -8.20 8.01
N ILE A 332 4.99 -8.07 6.91
CA ILE A 332 6.26 -7.35 6.91
C ILE A 332 6.05 -5.91 7.38
N ILE A 333 5.09 -5.19 6.79
CA ILE A 333 4.88 -3.76 7.05
C ILE A 333 4.43 -3.51 8.50
N SER A 334 3.39 -4.20 8.98
CA SER A 334 2.74 -3.88 10.26
C SER A 334 3.22 -4.68 11.46
N ALA A 335 3.70 -5.92 11.25
CA ALA A 335 4.12 -6.78 12.35
C ALA A 335 5.63 -6.76 12.56
N ILE A 336 6.44 -6.84 11.49
CA ILE A 336 7.88 -7.08 11.59
C ILE A 336 8.71 -5.80 11.45
N SER A 337 8.41 -4.93 10.47
CA SER A 337 9.14 -3.68 10.22
C SER A 337 9.25 -2.76 11.44
N PRO A 338 8.24 -2.63 12.32
CA PRO A 338 8.35 -1.84 13.54
C PRO A 338 9.49 -2.26 14.48
N ILE A 339 9.92 -3.53 14.45
CA ILE A 339 11.08 -4.00 15.22
C ILE A 339 12.34 -3.25 14.79
N PHE A 340 12.58 -3.16 13.48
CA PHE A 340 13.75 -2.47 12.92
C PHE A 340 13.68 -0.97 13.14
N GLN A 341 12.49 -0.38 13.07
CA GLN A 341 12.29 1.05 13.36
C GLN A 341 12.56 1.36 14.83
N LEU A 342 12.20 0.46 15.75
CA LEU A 342 12.45 0.59 17.19
C LEU A 342 13.96 0.48 17.52
N HIS A 343 14.71 -0.37 16.79
CA HIS A 343 16.14 -0.62 17.02
C HIS A 343 17.07 0.14 16.07
N GLY A 344 16.54 0.97 15.16
CA GLY A 344 17.33 1.80 14.25
C GLY A 344 17.92 1.04 13.04
N GLY A 345 17.52 -0.20 12.79
CA GLY A 345 18.05 -1.06 11.73
C GLY A 345 17.15 -1.11 10.49
N THR A 346 17.09 -0.06 9.68
CA THR A 346 16.21 -0.03 8.49
C THR A 346 16.80 -0.70 7.25
N TRP A 347 18.10 -0.97 7.23
CA TRP A 347 18.79 -1.67 6.13
C TRP A 347 18.27 -3.10 5.93
N GLN A 348 17.87 -3.78 7.01
CA GLN A 348 17.33 -5.13 6.97
C GLN A 348 16.04 -5.22 6.14
N LEU A 349 15.24 -4.14 6.10
CA LEU A 349 14.05 -4.06 5.25
C LEU A 349 14.42 -4.05 3.76
N THR A 350 15.48 -3.33 3.41
CA THR A 350 16.01 -3.34 2.04
C THR A 350 16.53 -4.72 1.64
N ALA A 351 17.28 -5.40 2.52
CA ALA A 351 17.77 -6.75 2.27
C ALA A 351 16.63 -7.74 2.03
N ALA A 352 15.55 -7.65 2.83
CA ALA A 352 14.37 -8.48 2.69
C ALA A 352 13.63 -8.22 1.38
N SER A 353 13.45 -6.97 0.98
CA SER A 353 12.80 -6.64 -0.31
C SER A 353 13.64 -7.12 -1.51
N LEU A 354 14.98 -7.02 -1.44
CA LEU A 354 15.86 -7.59 -2.45
C LEU A 354 15.79 -9.13 -2.51
N THR A 355 15.55 -9.81 -1.37
CA THR A 355 15.28 -11.25 -1.37
C THR A 355 14.01 -11.56 -2.14
N ALA A 356 12.92 -10.79 -1.93
CA ALA A 356 11.70 -10.95 -2.72
C ALA A 356 11.98 -10.80 -4.23
N LEU A 357 12.67 -9.73 -4.61
CA LEU A 357 12.99 -9.49 -6.02
C LEU A 357 13.84 -10.61 -6.63
N ALA A 358 14.86 -11.10 -5.91
CA ALA A 358 15.70 -12.19 -6.38
C ALA A 358 14.89 -13.48 -6.57
N VAL A 359 14.04 -13.84 -5.61
CA VAL A 359 13.16 -15.01 -5.71
C VAL A 359 12.17 -14.84 -6.86
N GLU A 360 11.58 -13.66 -7.03
CA GLU A 360 10.68 -13.37 -8.17
C GLU A 360 11.38 -13.61 -9.50
N LEU A 361 12.55 -12.99 -9.70
CA LEU A 361 13.32 -13.15 -10.94
C LEU A 361 13.70 -14.61 -11.23
N ILE A 362 14.04 -15.39 -10.20
CA ILE A 362 14.33 -16.82 -10.35
C ILE A 362 13.04 -17.55 -10.75
N LEU A 363 11.92 -17.31 -10.09
CA LEU A 363 10.67 -18.01 -10.36
C LEU A 363 10.15 -17.71 -11.77
N VAL A 364 10.14 -16.45 -12.19
CA VAL A 364 9.62 -16.09 -13.53
C VAL A 364 10.63 -16.37 -14.65
N GLY A 365 11.93 -16.40 -14.37
CA GLY A 365 12.98 -16.62 -15.37
C GLY A 365 13.39 -18.08 -15.53
N ALA A 366 13.31 -18.90 -14.48
CA ALA A 366 13.82 -20.27 -14.46
C ALA A 366 12.73 -21.35 -14.33
N THR A 367 11.46 -20.96 -14.18
CA THR A 367 10.34 -21.92 -14.05
C THR A 367 9.22 -21.59 -15.04
N PRO A 368 8.30 -22.51 -15.31
CA PRO A 368 7.17 -22.27 -16.22
C PRO A 368 6.09 -21.34 -15.64
N LEU A 369 6.27 -20.76 -14.43
CA LEU A 369 5.29 -19.88 -13.81
C LEU A 369 5.00 -18.63 -14.64
N SER A 370 5.94 -18.17 -15.45
CA SER A 370 5.72 -17.03 -16.37
C SER A 370 4.79 -17.36 -17.56
N ALA A 371 4.39 -18.62 -17.77
CA ALA A 371 3.56 -19.04 -18.89
C ALA A 371 2.05 -18.84 -18.65
N SER A 372 1.63 -18.46 -17.45
CA SER A 372 0.20 -18.21 -17.13
C SER A 372 0.06 -17.08 -16.11
N VAL A 373 -1.12 -16.45 -16.05
CA VAL A 373 -1.43 -15.42 -15.05
C VAL A 373 -1.48 -15.99 -13.63
N ASP A 374 -1.99 -17.20 -13.46
CA ASP A 374 -1.98 -17.92 -12.18
C ASP A 374 -0.55 -18.18 -11.73
N GLY A 375 0.31 -18.64 -12.65
CA GLY A 375 1.74 -18.81 -12.34
C GLY A 375 2.42 -17.53 -11.87
N LEU A 376 2.13 -16.38 -12.48
CA LEU A 376 2.63 -15.08 -12.05
C LEU A 376 2.08 -14.68 -10.66
N ALA A 377 0.82 -14.98 -10.36
CA ALA A 377 0.22 -14.75 -9.05
C ALA A 377 0.88 -15.61 -7.96
N ILE A 378 1.14 -16.88 -8.28
CA ILE A 378 1.87 -17.80 -7.39
C ILE A 378 3.31 -17.33 -7.18
N ALA A 379 4.04 -16.94 -8.23
CA ALA A 379 5.40 -16.41 -8.13
C ALA A 379 5.46 -15.17 -7.23
N ASN A 380 4.52 -14.23 -7.42
CA ASN A 380 4.39 -13.04 -6.58
C ASN A 380 4.17 -13.40 -5.10
N SER A 381 3.31 -14.37 -4.82
CA SER A 381 3.02 -14.81 -3.44
C SER A 381 4.19 -15.53 -2.80
N LEU A 382 4.90 -16.37 -3.54
CA LEU A 382 6.09 -17.06 -3.06
C LEU A 382 7.25 -16.10 -2.79
N SER A 383 7.46 -15.12 -3.67
CA SER A 383 8.52 -14.12 -3.50
C SER A 383 8.29 -13.23 -2.27
N LEU A 384 7.05 -12.77 -2.06
CA LEU A 384 6.68 -12.01 -0.88
C LEU A 384 6.74 -12.87 0.40
N GLY A 385 6.37 -14.16 0.31
CA GLY A 385 6.53 -15.14 1.40
C GLY A 385 7.99 -15.33 1.79
N ALA A 386 8.88 -15.47 0.81
CA ALA A 386 10.32 -15.55 1.05
C ALA A 386 10.86 -14.27 1.73
N ALA A 387 10.41 -13.09 1.30
CA ALA A 387 10.75 -11.83 1.97
C ALA A 387 10.27 -11.80 3.42
N MET A 388 9.05 -12.27 3.70
CA MET A 388 8.52 -12.33 5.07
C MET A 388 9.38 -13.25 5.95
N ILE A 389 9.76 -14.42 5.46
CA ILE A 389 10.64 -15.35 6.19
C ILE A 389 12.01 -14.70 6.43
N ALA A 390 12.61 -14.09 5.40
CA ALA A 390 13.89 -13.40 5.52
C ALA A 390 13.83 -12.25 6.53
N THR A 391 12.76 -11.44 6.46
CA THR A 391 12.56 -10.30 7.37
C THR A 391 12.39 -10.78 8.82
N ALA A 392 11.61 -11.84 9.04
CA ALA A 392 11.42 -12.44 10.36
C ALA A 392 12.72 -13.02 10.91
N ALA A 393 13.50 -13.72 10.09
CA ALA A 393 14.79 -14.26 10.50
C ALA A 393 15.79 -13.16 10.88
N LEU A 394 15.85 -12.06 10.11
CA LEU A 394 16.69 -10.89 10.43
C LEU A 394 16.21 -10.18 11.70
N ALA A 395 14.90 -10.03 11.88
CA ALA A 395 14.34 -9.41 13.08
C ALA A 395 14.65 -10.23 14.34
N TRP A 396 14.53 -11.55 14.26
CA TRP A 396 14.80 -12.44 15.39
C TRP A 396 16.29 -12.56 15.74
N ARG A 397 17.18 -12.25 14.81
CA ARG A 397 18.62 -12.12 15.09
C ARG A 397 18.96 -10.78 15.73
N ALA A 398 18.27 -9.72 15.33
CA ALA A 398 18.55 -8.36 15.76
C ALA A 398 17.88 -7.97 17.10
N SER A 399 16.81 -8.67 17.51
CA SER A 399 15.98 -8.29 18.66
C SER A 399 15.40 -9.51 19.38
N PRO A 400 15.22 -9.44 20.73
CA PRO A 400 14.53 -10.47 21.48
C PRO A 400 13.01 -10.45 21.28
N VAL A 401 12.45 -9.50 20.56
CA VAL A 401 11.00 -9.33 20.34
C VAL A 401 10.45 -10.51 19.54
N ARG A 402 9.61 -11.30 20.17
CA ARG A 402 8.95 -12.47 19.56
C ARG A 402 7.50 -12.55 20.01
N PRO A 403 6.55 -12.91 19.12
CA PRO A 403 5.19 -13.23 19.52
C PRO A 403 5.19 -14.51 20.37
N ARG A 404 4.17 -14.68 21.20
CA ARG A 404 4.01 -15.91 21.97
C ARG A 404 3.70 -17.06 21.01
N ALA A 405 4.36 -18.22 21.19
CA ALA A 405 4.12 -19.39 20.35
C ALA A 405 2.64 -19.86 20.40
N LEU A 406 2.02 -19.80 21.58
CA LEU A 406 0.60 -20.08 21.74
C LEU A 406 -0.28 -19.17 20.89
N ASP A 407 0.04 -17.86 20.81
CA ASP A 407 -0.73 -16.93 19.98
C ASP A 407 -0.68 -17.36 18.51
N LEU A 408 0.51 -17.73 18.00
CA LEU A 408 0.66 -18.19 16.61
C LEU A 408 -0.14 -19.47 16.33
N ILE A 409 -0.11 -20.44 17.25
CA ILE A 409 -0.88 -21.70 17.15
C ILE A 409 -2.38 -21.39 17.11
N VAL A 410 -2.86 -20.53 18.03
CA VAL A 410 -4.28 -20.14 18.10
C VAL A 410 -4.69 -19.38 16.86
N ILE A 411 -3.87 -18.45 16.36
CA ILE A 411 -4.13 -17.71 15.12
C ILE A 411 -4.25 -18.68 13.95
N ALA A 412 -3.30 -19.60 13.78
CA ALA A 412 -3.32 -20.57 12.69
C ALA A 412 -4.55 -21.48 12.78
N GLY A 413 -4.84 -22.04 13.97
CA GLY A 413 -5.98 -22.91 14.19
C GLY A 413 -7.33 -22.21 13.99
N ALA A 414 -7.51 -21.01 14.56
CA ALA A 414 -8.73 -20.23 14.37
C ALA A 414 -8.93 -19.81 12.91
N THR A 415 -7.85 -19.47 12.20
CA THR A 415 -7.89 -19.14 10.77
C THR A 415 -8.29 -20.34 9.93
N ALA A 416 -7.71 -21.52 10.19
CA ALA A 416 -8.05 -22.75 9.48
C ALA A 416 -9.51 -23.18 9.75
N LEU A 417 -9.95 -23.11 11.00
CA LEU A 417 -11.34 -23.41 11.39
C LEU A 417 -12.33 -22.45 10.71
N MET A 418 -12.03 -21.15 10.75
CA MET A 418 -12.81 -20.12 10.06
C MET A 418 -12.90 -20.42 8.55
N ALA A 419 -11.77 -20.65 7.89
CA ALA A 419 -11.72 -20.94 6.46
C ALA A 419 -12.57 -22.17 6.09
N ALA A 420 -12.48 -23.25 6.87
CA ALA A 420 -13.28 -24.46 6.70
C ALA A 420 -14.78 -24.17 6.90
N ALA A 421 -15.14 -23.35 7.90
CA ALA A 421 -16.53 -23.05 8.22
C ALA A 421 -17.21 -22.11 7.21
N VAL A 422 -16.45 -21.17 6.62
CA VAL A 422 -17.03 -20.20 5.64
C VAL A 422 -17.04 -20.74 4.22
N ARG A 423 -16.18 -21.69 3.88
CA ARG A 423 -16.06 -22.24 2.51
C ARG A 423 -17.40 -22.73 1.93
N PRO A 424 -18.26 -23.46 2.66
CA PRO A 424 -19.57 -23.91 2.13
C PRO A 424 -20.53 -22.78 1.79
N LEU A 425 -20.32 -21.58 2.36
CA LEU A 425 -21.19 -20.44 2.11
C LEU A 425 -21.11 -19.93 0.66
N ASN A 426 -20.05 -20.27 -0.08
CA ASN A 426 -19.97 -19.97 -1.53
C ASN A 426 -21.08 -20.64 -2.35
N ALA A 427 -21.69 -21.72 -1.86
CA ALA A 427 -22.78 -22.42 -2.52
C ALA A 427 -24.16 -21.75 -2.29
N LEU A 428 -24.24 -20.72 -1.46
CA LEU A 428 -25.51 -20.03 -1.20
C LEU A 428 -25.96 -19.23 -2.42
N PRO A 429 -27.27 -19.25 -2.74
CA PRO A 429 -27.80 -18.52 -3.91
C PRO A 429 -27.64 -16.98 -3.79
N SER A 430 -27.61 -16.46 -2.57
CA SER A 430 -27.38 -15.04 -2.31
C SER A 430 -25.91 -14.80 -1.97
N HIS A 431 -25.11 -14.33 -2.92
CA HIS A 431 -23.70 -13.98 -2.69
C HIS A 431 -23.53 -12.88 -1.64
N ALA A 432 -24.43 -11.89 -1.60
CA ALA A 432 -24.41 -10.85 -0.55
C ALA A 432 -24.71 -11.47 0.84
N GLY A 433 -25.68 -12.36 0.92
CA GLY A 433 -25.97 -13.12 2.14
C GLY A 433 -24.79 -13.99 2.57
N ALA A 434 -24.15 -14.68 1.62
CA ALA A 434 -22.95 -15.46 1.87
C ALA A 434 -21.81 -14.62 2.46
N ALA A 435 -21.55 -13.44 1.90
CA ALA A 435 -20.52 -12.54 2.38
C ALA A 435 -20.80 -12.04 3.82
N VAL A 436 -22.05 -11.63 4.11
CA VAL A 436 -22.44 -11.18 5.46
C VAL A 436 -22.33 -12.31 6.48
N LEU A 437 -22.82 -13.52 6.12
CA LEU A 437 -22.72 -14.69 6.99
C LEU A 437 -21.25 -15.10 7.22
N ALA A 438 -20.41 -15.06 6.18
CA ALA A 438 -18.99 -15.34 6.31
C ALA A 438 -18.28 -14.36 7.25
N LEU A 439 -18.57 -13.07 7.17
CA LEU A 439 -18.05 -12.08 8.09
C LEU A 439 -18.51 -12.29 9.52
N GLY A 440 -19.81 -12.58 9.72
CA GLY A 440 -20.38 -12.86 11.05
C GLY A 440 -19.80 -14.12 11.67
N LEU A 441 -19.86 -15.25 10.94
CA LEU A 441 -19.36 -16.55 11.40
C LEU A 441 -17.85 -16.51 11.64
N GLY A 442 -17.10 -15.93 10.68
CA GLY A 442 -15.65 -15.76 10.81
C GLY A 442 -15.28 -14.90 12.00
N GLY A 443 -15.99 -13.79 12.22
CA GLY A 443 -15.80 -12.91 13.37
C GLY A 443 -16.07 -13.63 14.72
N VAL A 444 -17.10 -14.45 14.79
CA VAL A 444 -17.42 -15.25 16.00
C VAL A 444 -16.34 -16.29 16.27
N ILE A 445 -15.91 -17.06 15.25
CA ILE A 445 -14.89 -18.10 15.40
C ILE A 445 -13.56 -17.48 15.83
N VAL A 446 -13.07 -16.50 15.09
CA VAL A 446 -11.77 -15.89 15.32
C VAL A 446 -11.78 -15.06 16.61
N GLY A 447 -12.81 -14.21 16.80
CA GLY A 447 -12.97 -13.40 17.99
C GLY A 447 -13.16 -14.23 19.26
N GLY A 448 -13.95 -15.31 19.18
CA GLY A 448 -14.15 -16.26 20.27
C GLY A 448 -12.84 -16.96 20.68
N ALA A 449 -12.06 -17.45 19.69
CA ALA A 449 -10.76 -18.07 19.96
C ALA A 449 -9.77 -17.07 20.58
N TYR A 450 -9.71 -15.84 20.05
CA TYR A 450 -8.79 -14.81 20.58
C TYR A 450 -9.16 -14.35 21.98
N LEU A 451 -10.44 -14.26 22.28
CA LEU A 451 -10.92 -14.00 23.63
C LEU A 451 -10.65 -15.19 24.57
N ALA A 452 -10.86 -16.42 24.11
CA ALA A 452 -10.65 -17.61 24.94
C ALA A 452 -9.18 -17.81 25.34
N PHE A 453 -8.23 -17.51 24.45
CA PHE A 453 -6.80 -17.70 24.66
C PHE A 453 -6.00 -16.42 24.93
N ASP A 454 -6.68 -15.26 25.01
CA ASP A 454 -6.07 -13.93 25.23
C ASP A 454 -4.93 -13.60 24.24
N VAL A 455 -5.19 -13.82 22.94
CA VAL A 455 -4.21 -13.58 21.88
C VAL A 455 -3.78 -12.12 21.86
N GLY A 456 -2.46 -11.87 21.95
CA GLY A 456 -1.92 -10.51 21.99
C GLY A 456 -2.39 -9.65 23.17
N GLY A 457 -3.05 -10.23 24.19
CA GLY A 457 -3.60 -9.49 25.33
C GLY A 457 -4.91 -8.76 25.00
N VAL A 458 -5.72 -9.28 24.06
CA VAL A 458 -6.97 -8.66 23.60
C VAL A 458 -7.96 -8.42 24.73
N ARG A 459 -8.00 -9.27 25.77
CA ARG A 459 -8.87 -9.07 26.94
C ARG A 459 -8.53 -7.79 27.70
N ALA A 460 -7.24 -7.56 27.94
CA ALA A 460 -6.77 -6.35 28.62
C ALA A 460 -7.08 -5.09 27.80
N PHE A 461 -6.93 -5.16 26.48
CA PHE A 461 -7.24 -4.07 25.55
C PHE A 461 -8.75 -3.72 25.59
N LEU A 462 -9.63 -4.72 25.50
CA LEU A 462 -11.08 -4.51 25.58
C LEU A 462 -11.52 -4.00 26.95
N ALA A 463 -10.97 -4.52 28.03
CA ALA A 463 -11.25 -4.05 29.39
C ALA A 463 -10.84 -2.58 29.57
N ALA A 464 -9.68 -2.18 29.03
CA ALA A 464 -9.23 -0.80 29.06
C ALA A 464 -10.13 0.13 28.23
N ALA A 465 -10.54 -0.32 27.03
CA ALA A 465 -11.45 0.43 26.16
C ALA A 465 -12.84 0.64 26.83
N TRP A 466 -13.35 -0.39 27.49
CA TRP A 466 -14.63 -0.34 28.20
C TRP A 466 -14.59 0.59 29.43
N ARG A 467 -13.50 0.55 30.24
CA ARG A 467 -13.30 1.48 31.38
C ARG A 467 -13.21 2.93 30.93
N ARG A 468 -12.52 3.21 29.81
CA ARG A 468 -12.47 4.57 29.22
C ARG A 468 -13.86 5.09 28.81
N ARG A 469 -14.73 4.24 28.26
CA ARG A 469 -16.11 4.62 27.91
C ARG A 469 -16.97 4.93 29.14
N ARG A 470 -16.70 4.33 30.29
CA ARG A 470 -17.40 4.60 31.55
C ARG A 470 -16.88 5.82 32.32
N GLY A 471 -15.90 6.52 31.81
CA GLY A 471 -15.35 7.70 32.49
C GLY A 471 -14.49 7.38 33.73
N GLU A 472 -14.15 6.11 33.96
CA GLU A 472 -13.42 5.64 35.14
C GLU A 472 -11.90 5.94 35.08
N ILE A 473 -11.39 6.59 34.02
CA ILE A 473 -9.97 6.95 33.86
C ILE A 473 -9.82 8.42 33.51
N LEU A 474 -10.07 9.30 34.48
CA LEU A 474 -9.64 10.71 34.43
C LEU A 474 -8.62 11.07 35.52
N SER A 475 -8.02 10.10 36.22
CA SER A 475 -7.16 10.40 37.39
C SER A 475 -5.71 9.94 37.28
N VAL A 476 -5.15 9.62 36.09
CA VAL A 476 -3.73 9.22 35.94
C VAL A 476 -2.99 10.06 34.90
N ALA A 477 -3.42 11.30 34.67
CA ALA A 477 -2.71 12.28 33.85
C ALA A 477 -2.93 13.68 34.41
N ALA A 478 -2.58 13.89 35.69
CA ALA A 478 -2.27 15.20 36.27
C ALA A 478 -0.77 15.26 36.56
#